data_01e2b765ba6cab273889f30dcb55f5a4
#
_entry.id   01e2b765ba6cab273889f30dcb55f5a4
#
_cell.length_a   1.000
_cell.length_b   1.000
_cell.length_c   1.000
_cell.angle_alpha   90.00
_cell.angle_beta   90.00
_cell.angle_gamma   90.00
#
_symmetry.space_group_name_H-M   'P 1'
#
loop_
_entity.id
_entity.type
_entity.pdbx_description
1 polymer ?
#
loop_
_entity_poly.entity_id
_entity_poly.type
_entity_poly.pdbx_seq_one_letter_code
_entity_poly.pdbx_strand_id
1 'polypeptide(L)'
;ATATGVEINKEQNKITKIYGLQIVNGGQTTNAIYRAKYSNKFDLKDVFVPVKLCVLSEQQTDELGSKISKFANTQNAIKRTDLTSNHKIYRELERLSRSIIAPAKGGSQVETQWFFERARGQYMDEISRLGTPAKKKAFENKFPKQQKIDKSLLCRYWGSWYQEYEDVSQGAEKYHPIFIDDLDKNKNKFDPKNDELSFQKLVAMAIIHKSTYKRVREKKYGYSYPTNVAEYTIALIS
;
A
#
# COMPACT_ATOMS: atom_id res chain seq x y z
N ALA A 1 8.13 -9.76 -17.79
CA ALA A 1 9.52 -9.58 -17.40
C ALA A 1 10.33 -8.98 -18.56
N THR A 2 11.44 -8.32 -18.24
CA THR A 2 12.45 -7.88 -19.21
C THR A 2 13.79 -8.56 -18.90
N ALA A 3 14.65 -8.70 -19.91
CA ALA A 3 16.00 -9.20 -19.77
C ALA A 3 16.94 -8.50 -20.77
N THR A 4 18.24 -8.50 -20.50
CA THR A 4 19.25 -7.97 -21.43
C THR A 4 19.75 -9.04 -22.40
N GLY A 5 19.56 -10.32 -22.10
CA GLY A 5 19.93 -11.42 -23.00
C GLY A 5 19.39 -12.77 -22.51
N VAL A 6 19.38 -13.74 -23.43
CA VAL A 6 18.99 -15.13 -23.15
C VAL A 6 19.87 -16.10 -23.92
N GLU A 7 20.17 -17.25 -23.31
CA GLU A 7 20.73 -18.41 -23.98
C GLU A 7 19.63 -19.45 -24.20
N ILE A 8 19.51 -19.95 -25.42
CA ILE A 8 18.48 -20.93 -25.81
C ILE A 8 19.15 -22.23 -26.26
N ASN A 9 18.76 -23.34 -25.66
CA ASN A 9 19.04 -24.64 -26.22
C ASN A 9 18.06 -24.90 -27.37
N LYS A 10 18.53 -24.85 -28.61
CA LYS A 10 17.73 -24.99 -29.82
C LYS A 10 17.12 -26.39 -29.97
N GLU A 11 17.81 -27.47 -29.52
CA GLU A 11 17.32 -28.83 -29.62
C GLU A 11 16.11 -29.09 -28.71
N GLN A 12 16.13 -28.50 -27.52
CA GLN A 12 15.08 -28.64 -26.52
C GLN A 12 14.05 -27.49 -26.52
N ASN A 13 14.30 -26.48 -27.34
CA ASN A 13 13.53 -25.21 -27.36
C ASN A 13 13.31 -24.64 -25.96
N LYS A 14 14.39 -24.60 -25.16
CA LYS A 14 14.37 -24.14 -23.76
C LYS A 14 15.37 -23.02 -23.55
N ILE A 15 14.96 -22.03 -22.77
CA ILE A 15 15.88 -21.00 -22.24
C ILE A 15 16.70 -21.65 -21.13
N THR A 16 18.02 -21.64 -21.29
CA THR A 16 18.97 -22.19 -20.31
C THR A 16 19.51 -21.12 -19.39
N LYS A 17 19.57 -19.86 -19.86
CA LYS A 17 20.08 -18.75 -19.05
C LYS A 17 19.40 -17.44 -19.44
N ILE A 18 19.20 -16.58 -18.46
CA ILE A 18 18.63 -15.24 -18.63
C ILE A 18 19.58 -14.22 -17.97
N TYR A 19 19.93 -13.17 -18.69
CA TYR A 19 20.77 -12.09 -18.21
C TYR A 19 19.94 -10.86 -17.90
N GLY A 20 20.25 -10.16 -16.79
CA GLY A 20 19.59 -8.90 -16.41
C GLY A 20 18.08 -9.01 -16.23
N LEU A 21 17.57 -10.15 -15.70
CA LEU A 21 16.14 -10.38 -15.50
C LEU A 21 15.54 -9.35 -14.54
N GLN A 22 14.51 -8.66 -14.98
CA GLN A 22 13.70 -7.75 -14.18
C GLN A 22 12.22 -8.12 -14.25
N ILE A 23 11.57 -8.25 -13.11
CA ILE A 23 10.12 -8.49 -13.03
C ILE A 23 9.39 -7.14 -13.06
N VAL A 24 8.89 -6.75 -14.22
CA VAL A 24 8.16 -5.49 -14.42
C VAL A 24 6.68 -5.57 -14.08
N ASN A 25 6.11 -6.79 -14.08
CA ASN A 25 4.76 -7.10 -13.63
C ASN A 25 4.74 -8.53 -13.06
N GLY A 26 3.88 -8.80 -12.06
CA GLY A 26 3.80 -10.10 -11.42
C GLY A 26 4.44 -10.16 -10.02
N GLY A 27 4.72 -9.02 -9.40
CA GLY A 27 5.29 -8.97 -8.04
C GLY A 27 4.47 -9.75 -7.01
N GLN A 28 3.13 -9.74 -7.11
CA GLN A 28 2.25 -10.53 -6.24
C GLN A 28 2.46 -12.04 -6.46
N THR A 29 2.57 -12.49 -7.71
CA THR A 29 2.83 -13.89 -8.05
C THR A 29 4.19 -14.31 -7.54
N THR A 30 5.23 -13.49 -7.77
CA THR A 30 6.59 -13.75 -7.28
C THR A 30 6.62 -13.89 -5.76
N ASN A 31 5.92 -13.00 -5.05
CA ASN A 31 5.83 -13.04 -3.59
C ASN A 31 5.04 -14.25 -3.10
N ALA A 32 3.95 -14.64 -3.79
CA ALA A 32 3.18 -15.84 -3.47
C ALA A 32 4.04 -17.11 -3.61
N ILE A 33 4.81 -17.22 -4.70
CA ILE A 33 5.74 -18.34 -4.94
C ILE A 33 6.83 -18.36 -3.84
N TYR A 34 7.42 -17.22 -3.54
CA TYR A 34 8.42 -17.11 -2.48
C TYR A 34 7.88 -17.58 -1.13
N ARG A 35 6.67 -17.12 -0.76
CA ARG A 35 6.00 -17.54 0.48
C ARG A 35 5.68 -19.03 0.49
N ALA A 36 5.14 -19.56 -0.62
CA ALA A 36 4.82 -20.97 -0.73
C ALA A 36 6.08 -21.82 -0.51
N LYS A 37 7.20 -21.47 -1.13
CA LYS A 37 8.45 -22.20 -1.02
C LYS A 37 9.11 -22.08 0.36
N TYR A 38 9.27 -20.85 0.86
CA TYR A 38 10.14 -20.60 2.01
C TYR A 38 9.40 -20.48 3.34
N SER A 39 8.15 -19.99 3.33
CA SER A 39 7.36 -19.86 4.56
C SER A 39 6.47 -21.06 4.81
N ASN A 40 5.80 -21.58 3.77
CA ASN A 40 4.86 -22.70 3.88
C ASN A 40 5.51 -24.05 3.51
N LYS A 41 6.73 -24.03 2.96
CA LYS A 41 7.50 -25.23 2.56
C LYS A 41 6.74 -26.15 1.60
N PHE A 42 5.91 -25.59 0.71
CA PHE A 42 5.23 -26.37 -0.32
C PHE A 42 6.21 -26.84 -1.40
N ASP A 43 5.96 -28.03 -1.94
CA ASP A 43 6.62 -28.48 -3.16
C ASP A 43 6.04 -27.74 -4.37
N LEU A 44 6.90 -27.10 -5.14
CA LEU A 44 6.51 -26.29 -6.29
C LEU A 44 6.87 -26.94 -7.65
N LYS A 45 7.19 -28.23 -7.67
CA LYS A 45 7.67 -28.92 -8.89
C LYS A 45 6.66 -28.84 -10.04
N ASP A 46 5.37 -28.91 -9.74
CA ASP A 46 4.29 -28.88 -10.71
C ASP A 46 3.63 -27.51 -10.87
N VAL A 47 4.27 -26.47 -10.32
CA VAL A 47 3.79 -25.08 -10.44
C VAL A 47 4.46 -24.40 -11.61
N PHE A 48 3.69 -24.08 -12.63
CA PHE A 48 4.14 -23.36 -13.82
C PHE A 48 3.51 -21.96 -13.86
N VAL A 49 4.31 -20.98 -14.22
CA VAL A 49 3.84 -19.60 -14.39
C VAL A 49 4.16 -19.13 -15.80
N PRO A 50 3.15 -18.77 -16.61
CA PRO A 50 3.39 -18.20 -17.92
C PRO A 50 4.07 -16.83 -17.79
N VAL A 51 5.19 -16.65 -18.49
CA VAL A 51 5.97 -15.41 -18.47
C VAL A 51 6.15 -14.90 -19.90
N LYS A 52 5.75 -13.65 -20.14
CA LYS A 52 6.14 -12.92 -21.35
C LYS A 52 7.49 -12.24 -21.07
N LEU A 53 8.54 -12.71 -21.73
CA LEU A 53 9.89 -12.16 -21.60
C LEU A 53 10.21 -11.26 -22.80
N CYS A 54 10.54 -9.99 -22.53
CA CYS A 54 11.03 -9.04 -23.53
C CYS A 54 12.55 -8.93 -23.36
N VAL A 55 13.30 -9.31 -24.42
CA VAL A 55 14.75 -9.13 -24.43
C VAL A 55 15.05 -7.77 -25.05
N LEU A 56 15.74 -6.89 -24.29
CA LEU A 56 16.04 -5.51 -24.65
C LEU A 56 17.55 -5.30 -24.59
N SER A 57 18.11 -4.51 -25.50
CA SER A 57 19.48 -4.02 -25.35
C SER A 57 19.61 -3.10 -24.12
N GLU A 58 20.83 -2.90 -23.61
CA GLU A 58 21.05 -2.00 -22.47
C GLU A 58 20.48 -0.60 -22.70
N GLN A 59 20.66 -0.03 -23.89
CA GLN A 59 20.13 1.28 -24.28
C GLN A 59 18.60 1.31 -24.31
N GLN A 60 17.96 0.23 -24.73
CA GLN A 60 16.48 0.12 -24.75
C GLN A 60 15.90 -0.12 -23.37
N THR A 61 16.66 -0.64 -22.42
CA THR A 61 16.17 -0.93 -21.06
C THR A 61 15.79 0.34 -20.32
N ASP A 62 16.56 1.41 -20.47
CA ASP A 62 16.27 2.70 -19.81
C ASP A 62 15.06 3.41 -20.40
N GLU A 63 14.87 3.38 -21.72
CA GLU A 63 13.76 4.06 -22.39
C GLU A 63 12.45 3.24 -22.38
N LEU A 64 12.53 1.95 -22.65
CA LEU A 64 11.38 1.09 -22.83
C LEU A 64 10.99 0.35 -21.55
N GLY A 65 11.93 0.11 -20.63
CA GLY A 65 11.65 -0.61 -19.37
C GLY A 65 10.55 0.07 -18.55
N SER A 66 10.60 1.39 -18.41
CA SER A 66 9.57 2.17 -17.72
C SER A 66 8.22 2.14 -18.47
N LYS A 67 8.24 2.23 -19.80
CA LYS A 67 7.04 2.16 -20.66
C LYS A 67 6.43 0.76 -20.62
N ILE A 68 7.22 -0.30 -20.75
CA ILE A 68 6.76 -1.70 -20.65
C ILE A 68 6.16 -1.96 -19.28
N SER A 69 6.81 -1.50 -18.20
CA SER A 69 6.26 -1.59 -16.87
C SER A 69 4.90 -0.88 -16.75
N LYS A 70 4.79 0.33 -17.25
CA LYS A 70 3.55 1.10 -17.27
C LYS A 70 2.44 0.39 -18.05
N PHE A 71 2.73 -0.07 -19.28
CA PHE A 71 1.73 -0.74 -20.13
C PHE A 71 1.37 -2.14 -19.63
N ALA A 72 2.33 -2.96 -19.19
CA ALA A 72 2.06 -4.27 -18.62
C ALA A 72 1.20 -4.18 -17.36
N ASN A 73 1.40 -3.12 -16.60
CA ASN A 73 0.61 -2.85 -15.41
C ASN A 73 -0.77 -2.26 -15.72
N THR A 74 -0.99 -1.60 -16.86
CA THR A 74 -2.29 -1.03 -17.26
C THR A 74 -3.28 -2.11 -17.72
N GLN A 75 -2.82 -3.29 -18.12
CA GLN A 75 -3.68 -4.41 -18.53
C GLN A 75 -4.36 -5.13 -17.34
N ASN A 76 -3.73 -5.12 -16.17
CA ASN A 76 -4.41 -5.49 -14.94
C ASN A 76 -4.97 -4.21 -14.34
N ALA A 77 -6.22 -4.18 -13.90
CA ALA A 77 -6.84 -3.01 -13.27
C ALA A 77 -5.97 -2.49 -12.10
N ILE A 78 -4.91 -1.73 -12.44
CA ILE A 78 -4.05 -1.10 -11.45
C ILE A 78 -4.86 0.02 -10.88
N LYS A 79 -5.03 -0.03 -9.59
CA LYS A 79 -5.61 1.08 -8.87
C LYS A 79 -4.72 2.30 -9.09
N ARG A 80 -5.34 3.44 -9.42
CA ARG A 80 -4.62 4.73 -9.58
C ARG A 80 -3.76 5.03 -8.35
N THR A 81 -4.23 4.62 -7.16
CA THR A 81 -3.49 4.71 -5.90
C THR A 81 -2.15 3.95 -5.91
N ASP A 82 -2.01 2.89 -6.69
CA ASP A 82 -0.75 2.14 -6.76
C ASP A 82 0.31 2.84 -7.62
N LEU A 83 -0.12 3.58 -8.67
CA LEU A 83 0.78 4.32 -9.54
C LEU A 83 1.52 5.47 -8.82
N THR A 84 0.93 5.99 -7.77
CA THR A 84 1.49 7.12 -6.99
C THR A 84 2.32 6.67 -5.78
N SER A 85 2.61 5.37 -5.64
CA SER A 85 3.33 4.85 -4.47
C SER A 85 4.69 5.51 -4.22
N ASN A 86 5.31 6.09 -5.26
CA ASN A 86 6.58 6.81 -5.16
C ASN A 86 6.44 8.32 -4.90
N HIS A 87 5.23 8.82 -4.72
CA HIS A 87 5.01 10.22 -4.37
C HIS A 87 5.75 10.56 -3.06
N LYS A 88 6.38 11.75 -3.02
CA LYS A 88 7.23 12.14 -1.88
C LYS A 88 6.51 12.10 -0.54
N ILE A 89 5.23 12.51 -0.51
CA ILE A 89 4.41 12.50 0.71
C ILE A 89 4.23 11.09 1.25
N TYR A 90 4.00 10.09 0.39
CA TYR A 90 3.86 8.70 0.84
C TYR A 90 5.15 8.12 1.40
N ARG A 91 6.31 8.49 0.85
CA ARG A 91 7.61 8.10 1.42
C ARG A 91 7.82 8.73 2.79
N GLU A 92 7.42 9.99 2.94
CA GLU A 92 7.53 10.70 4.20
C GLU A 92 6.58 10.13 5.26
N LEU A 93 5.32 9.87 4.93
CA LEU A 93 4.37 9.20 5.82
C LEU A 93 4.84 7.81 6.25
N GLU A 94 5.47 7.07 5.34
CA GLU A 94 6.07 5.77 5.66
C GLU A 94 7.19 5.94 6.68
N ARG A 95 8.13 6.87 6.48
CA ARG A 95 9.23 7.19 7.40
C ARG A 95 8.71 7.59 8.77
N LEU A 96 7.77 8.54 8.84
CA LEU A 96 7.18 9.02 10.08
C LEU A 96 6.44 7.93 10.84
N SER A 97 5.72 7.06 10.13
CA SER A 97 5.01 5.94 10.74
C SER A 97 5.93 4.92 11.41
N ARG A 98 7.21 4.89 11.03
CA ARG A 98 8.21 4.00 11.65
C ARG A 98 8.98 4.65 12.80
N SER A 99 8.89 5.98 12.96
CA SER A 99 9.62 6.73 13.97
C SER A 99 8.74 7.23 15.11
N ILE A 100 7.48 7.63 14.83
CA ILE A 100 6.61 8.27 15.82
C ILE A 100 5.87 7.23 16.63
N ILE A 101 5.95 7.37 17.95
CA ILE A 101 5.26 6.51 18.91
C ILE A 101 3.80 6.97 19.02
N ALA A 102 2.87 6.03 19.04
CA ALA A 102 1.47 6.30 19.26
C ALA A 102 1.18 6.54 20.75
N PRO A 103 0.24 7.46 21.08
CA PRO A 103 -0.17 7.65 22.47
C PRO A 103 -0.64 6.36 23.11
N ALA A 104 -0.27 6.14 24.35
CA ALA A 104 -0.73 4.99 25.13
C ALA A 104 -2.26 5.03 25.28
N LYS A 105 -2.91 3.87 25.11
CA LYS A 105 -4.36 3.74 25.29
C LYS A 105 -4.66 3.09 26.64
N GLY A 106 -5.59 3.68 27.38
CA GLY A 106 -6.19 3.04 28.56
C GLY A 106 -5.23 2.60 29.66
N GLY A 107 -4.16 3.37 29.92
CA GLY A 107 -3.17 3.06 30.93
C GLY A 107 -2.18 1.94 30.55
N SER A 108 -2.18 1.50 29.29
CA SER A 108 -1.17 0.57 28.79
C SER A 108 0.20 1.22 28.78
N GLN A 109 1.21 0.55 29.34
CA GLN A 109 2.62 0.96 29.24
C GLN A 109 3.29 0.49 27.93
N VAL A 110 2.55 -0.20 27.07
CA VAL A 110 3.09 -0.74 25.81
C VAL A 110 3.04 0.34 24.73
N GLU A 111 4.20 0.77 24.31
CA GLU A 111 4.38 1.66 23.20
C GLU A 111 4.05 0.96 21.88
N THR A 112 3.22 1.59 21.05
CA THR A 112 2.88 1.11 19.72
C THR A 112 3.18 2.18 18.67
N GLN A 113 3.17 1.79 17.41
CA GLN A 113 3.34 2.71 16.30
C GLN A 113 2.26 2.46 15.25
N TRP A 114 1.91 3.51 14.51
CA TRP A 114 1.05 3.38 13.35
C TRP A 114 1.87 2.88 12.16
N PHE A 115 1.27 2.02 11.34
CA PHE A 115 1.90 1.50 10.15
C PHE A 115 1.27 2.12 8.90
N PHE A 116 2.00 2.97 8.19
CA PHE A 116 1.56 3.43 6.87
C PHE A 116 1.99 2.45 5.80
N GLU A 117 1.01 1.87 5.10
CA GLU A 117 1.22 0.92 4.01
C GLU A 117 1.28 1.69 2.68
N ARG A 118 2.49 2.02 2.25
CA ARG A 118 2.74 2.76 1.00
C ARG A 118 2.52 1.88 -0.23
N ALA A 119 3.01 0.66 -0.19
CA ALA A 119 2.79 -0.34 -1.22
C ALA A 119 1.81 -1.40 -0.72
N ARG A 120 0.87 -1.80 -1.58
CA ARG A 120 -0.15 -2.78 -1.23
C ARG A 120 0.45 -4.10 -0.76
N GLY A 121 0.05 -4.55 0.41
CA GLY A 121 0.52 -5.80 1.01
C GLY A 121 1.82 -5.67 1.81
N GLN A 122 2.43 -4.48 1.87
CA GLN A 122 3.71 -4.24 2.54
C GLN A 122 3.72 -4.70 4.02
N TYR A 123 2.63 -4.49 4.74
CA TYR A 123 2.50 -4.94 6.14
C TYR A 123 2.67 -6.47 6.25
N MET A 124 2.00 -7.22 5.39
CA MET A 124 2.10 -8.69 5.40
C MET A 124 3.45 -9.16 4.88
N ASP A 125 4.04 -8.43 3.94
CA ASP A 125 5.37 -8.73 3.40
C ASP A 125 6.45 -8.56 4.47
N GLU A 126 6.38 -7.51 5.27
CA GLU A 126 7.29 -7.32 6.41
C GLU A 126 7.15 -8.46 7.42
N ILE A 127 5.92 -8.84 7.81
CA ILE A 127 5.69 -9.98 8.69
C ILE A 127 6.24 -11.28 8.09
N SER A 128 6.07 -11.51 6.79
CA SER A 128 6.50 -12.77 6.16
C SER A 128 8.02 -12.94 6.13
N ARG A 129 8.76 -11.83 6.09
CA ARG A 129 10.24 -11.82 6.12
C ARG A 129 10.81 -12.11 7.51
N LEU A 130 9.98 -12.00 8.56
CA LEU A 130 10.40 -12.31 9.92
C LEU A 130 10.41 -13.85 10.11
N GLY A 131 11.60 -14.42 10.28
CA GLY A 131 11.81 -15.87 10.24
C GLY A 131 11.16 -16.66 11.36
N THR A 132 10.84 -16.03 12.53
CA THR A 132 10.35 -16.75 13.72
C THR A 132 8.99 -16.22 14.20
N PRO A 133 8.15 -17.08 14.81
CA PRO A 133 6.88 -16.65 15.42
C PRO A 133 7.05 -15.54 16.45
N ALA A 134 8.11 -15.59 17.25
CA ALA A 134 8.40 -14.55 18.25
C ALA A 134 8.64 -13.18 17.63
N LYS A 135 9.43 -13.10 16.53
CA LYS A 135 9.66 -11.85 15.80
C LYS A 135 8.37 -11.33 15.14
N LYS A 136 7.53 -12.21 14.61
CA LYS A 136 6.22 -11.84 14.03
C LYS A 136 5.33 -11.22 15.10
N LYS A 137 5.23 -11.85 16.27
CA LYS A 137 4.44 -11.35 17.41
C LYS A 137 4.99 -10.00 17.91
N ALA A 138 6.31 -9.85 18.01
CA ALA A 138 6.93 -8.57 18.39
C ALA A 138 6.60 -7.46 17.40
N PHE A 139 6.63 -7.73 16.08
CA PHE A 139 6.22 -6.79 15.06
C PHE A 139 4.73 -6.40 15.17
N GLU A 140 3.84 -7.37 15.36
CA GLU A 140 2.40 -7.12 15.49
C GLU A 140 2.08 -6.36 16.80
N ASN A 141 2.83 -6.56 17.87
CA ASN A 141 2.71 -5.77 19.09
C ASN A 141 3.16 -4.33 18.87
N LYS A 142 4.26 -4.12 18.13
CA LYS A 142 4.77 -2.79 17.79
C LYS A 142 3.85 -2.06 16.80
N PHE A 143 3.36 -2.76 15.79
CA PHE A 143 2.48 -2.27 14.74
C PHE A 143 1.15 -3.04 14.71
N PRO A 144 0.23 -2.75 15.64
CA PRO A 144 -1.06 -3.44 15.65
C PRO A 144 -1.81 -3.25 14.34
N LYS A 145 -2.42 -4.31 13.81
CA LYS A 145 -3.17 -4.27 12.55
C LYS A 145 -4.26 -3.19 12.53
N GLN A 146 -4.83 -2.88 13.69
CA GLN A 146 -5.81 -1.80 13.86
C GLN A 146 -5.20 -0.40 13.66
N GLN A 147 -3.89 -0.26 13.79
CA GLN A 147 -3.14 0.99 13.59
C GLN A 147 -2.50 1.06 12.19
N LYS A 148 -2.96 0.22 11.26
CA LYS A 148 -2.56 0.31 9.85
C LYS A 148 -3.39 1.35 9.11
N ILE A 149 -2.70 2.15 8.29
CA ILE A 149 -3.28 3.08 7.33
C ILE A 149 -2.70 2.76 5.96
N ASP A 150 -3.52 2.51 4.97
CA ASP A 150 -3.14 2.42 3.58
C ASP A 150 -3.58 3.69 2.81
N LYS A 151 -3.19 3.80 1.55
CA LYS A 151 -3.50 4.98 0.73
C LYS A 151 -5.01 5.23 0.56
N SER A 152 -5.80 4.17 0.45
CA SER A 152 -7.25 4.29 0.32
C SER A 152 -7.90 4.78 1.60
N LEU A 153 -7.42 4.29 2.75
CA LEU A 153 -7.87 4.77 4.06
C LEU A 153 -7.40 6.21 4.31
N LEU A 154 -6.18 6.56 3.91
CA LEU A 154 -5.67 7.93 3.99
C LEU A 154 -6.60 8.90 3.24
N CYS A 155 -6.95 8.60 1.99
CA CYS A 155 -7.88 9.41 1.21
C CYS A 155 -9.22 9.60 1.93
N ARG A 156 -9.79 8.54 2.50
CA ARG A 156 -11.05 8.62 3.24
C ARG A 156 -10.96 9.51 4.47
N TYR A 157 -9.91 9.34 5.27
CA TYR A 157 -9.72 10.14 6.49
C TYR A 157 -9.54 11.61 6.16
N TRP A 158 -8.75 11.89 5.14
CA TRP A 158 -8.47 13.24 4.68
C TRP A 158 -9.71 13.93 4.12
N GLY A 159 -10.34 13.33 3.12
CA GLY A 159 -11.48 13.94 2.46
C GLY A 159 -12.68 14.10 3.37
N SER A 160 -12.92 13.16 4.31
CA SER A 160 -13.95 13.34 5.33
C SER A 160 -13.65 14.55 6.24
N TRP A 161 -12.40 14.71 6.68
CA TRP A 161 -11.99 15.81 7.56
C TRP A 161 -12.02 17.18 6.87
N TYR A 162 -11.64 17.23 5.59
CA TYR A 162 -11.63 18.49 4.82
C TYR A 162 -12.94 18.73 4.06
N GLN A 163 -14.04 18.09 4.49
CA GLN A 163 -15.41 18.28 3.96
C GLN A 163 -15.58 17.96 2.47
N GLU A 164 -14.69 17.12 1.93
CA GLU A 164 -14.75 16.65 0.55
C GLU A 164 -15.54 15.31 0.44
N TYR A 165 -16.57 15.18 1.27
CA TYR A 165 -17.32 13.94 1.49
C TYR A 165 -18.07 13.46 0.26
N GLU A 166 -18.52 14.35 -0.63
CA GLU A 166 -19.19 13.98 -1.87
C GLU A 166 -18.25 13.18 -2.79
N ASP A 167 -17.01 13.66 -2.95
CA ASP A 167 -16.00 12.99 -3.77
C ASP A 167 -15.51 11.70 -3.12
N VAL A 168 -15.28 11.73 -1.81
CA VAL A 168 -14.83 10.55 -1.05
C VAL A 168 -15.87 9.44 -1.05
N SER A 169 -17.16 9.77 -0.98
CA SER A 169 -18.26 8.80 -0.99
C SER A 169 -18.35 8.00 -2.29
N GLN A 170 -17.83 8.55 -3.40
CA GLN A 170 -17.71 7.85 -4.69
C GLN A 170 -16.62 6.76 -4.68
N GLY A 171 -15.78 6.72 -3.65
CA GLY A 171 -14.73 5.74 -3.42
C GLY A 171 -13.33 6.30 -3.57
N ALA A 172 -12.42 5.75 -2.77
CA ALA A 172 -11.04 6.22 -2.66
C ALA A 172 -10.27 6.24 -4.00
N GLU A 173 -10.59 5.36 -4.95
CA GLU A 173 -9.93 5.32 -6.26
C GLU A 173 -10.31 6.53 -7.15
N LYS A 174 -11.54 7.02 -7.05
CA LYS A 174 -12.00 8.21 -7.76
C LYS A 174 -11.48 9.48 -7.10
N TYR A 175 -11.49 9.53 -5.78
CA TYR A 175 -11.03 10.67 -5.01
C TYR A 175 -9.51 10.84 -5.02
N HIS A 176 -8.74 9.76 -5.16
CA HIS A 176 -7.29 9.80 -5.05
C HIS A 176 -6.58 10.83 -5.95
N PRO A 177 -6.95 11.04 -7.24
CA PRO A 177 -6.35 12.10 -8.04
C PRO A 177 -6.60 13.51 -7.49
N ILE A 178 -7.82 13.76 -6.98
CA ILE A 178 -8.21 15.03 -6.36
C ILE A 178 -7.36 15.25 -5.10
N PHE A 179 -7.24 14.22 -4.26
CA PHE A 179 -6.43 14.23 -3.05
C PHE A 179 -4.95 14.55 -3.33
N ILE A 180 -4.34 13.97 -4.36
CA ILE A 180 -2.94 14.24 -4.71
C ILE A 180 -2.78 15.67 -5.23
N ASP A 181 -3.69 16.14 -6.08
CA ASP A 181 -3.69 17.51 -6.60
C ASP A 181 -3.87 18.54 -5.46
N ASP A 182 -4.75 18.25 -4.52
CA ASP A 182 -4.95 19.09 -3.32
C ASP A 182 -3.68 19.16 -2.45
N LEU A 183 -3.01 18.04 -2.21
CA LEU A 183 -1.75 18.01 -1.46
C LEU A 183 -0.62 18.77 -2.15
N ASP A 184 -0.54 18.73 -3.47
CA ASP A 184 0.50 19.43 -4.23
C ASP A 184 0.25 20.95 -4.28
N LYS A 185 -1.01 21.38 -4.33
CA LYS A 185 -1.41 22.79 -4.38
C LYS A 185 -1.50 23.44 -3.00
N ASN A 186 -2.02 22.73 -2.02
CA ASN A 186 -2.31 23.26 -0.68
C ASN A 186 -1.30 22.76 0.35
N LYS A 187 -0.08 23.28 0.28
CA LYS A 187 1.00 22.95 1.23
C LYS A 187 0.65 23.24 2.70
N ASN A 188 -0.36 24.05 2.98
CA ASN A 188 -0.82 24.35 4.34
C ASN A 188 -1.59 23.20 4.99
N LYS A 189 -2.18 22.29 4.21
CA LYS A 189 -2.89 21.12 4.75
C LYS A 189 -1.91 20.03 5.23
N PHE A 190 -0.78 19.87 4.53
CA PHE A 190 0.32 19.02 4.94
C PHE A 190 1.61 19.82 4.85
N ASP A 191 2.15 20.24 5.99
CA ASP A 191 3.40 21.02 6.05
C ASP A 191 4.61 20.10 6.08
N PRO A 192 5.41 20.06 4.99
CA PRO A 192 6.63 19.24 4.97
C PRO A 192 7.70 19.70 5.98
N LYS A 193 7.58 20.94 6.49
CA LYS A 193 8.50 21.48 7.51
C LYS A 193 8.11 21.07 8.93
N ASN A 194 6.85 20.69 9.14
CA ASN A 194 6.33 20.21 10.42
C ASN A 194 5.74 18.81 10.27
N ASP A 195 6.56 17.91 9.79
CA ASP A 195 6.20 16.54 9.40
C ASP A 195 5.56 15.76 10.54
N GLU A 196 6.09 15.88 11.76
CA GLU A 196 5.58 15.15 12.92
C GLU A 196 4.16 15.57 13.27
N LEU A 197 3.87 16.87 13.35
CA LEU A 197 2.53 17.39 13.64
C LEU A 197 1.54 16.99 12.53
N SER A 198 1.98 17.04 11.28
CA SER A 198 1.16 16.63 10.14
C SER A 198 0.80 15.13 10.22
N PHE A 199 1.75 14.28 10.61
CA PHE A 199 1.48 12.86 10.84
C PHE A 199 0.56 12.63 12.03
N GLN A 200 0.74 13.35 13.14
CA GLN A 200 -0.13 13.27 14.31
C GLN A 200 -1.57 13.68 13.99
N LYS A 201 -1.77 14.73 13.17
CA LYS A 201 -3.10 15.11 12.65
C LYS A 201 -3.73 13.99 11.84
N LEU A 202 -2.97 13.36 10.95
CA LEU A 202 -3.45 12.20 10.18
C LEU A 202 -3.87 11.04 11.08
N VAL A 203 -3.09 10.75 12.12
CA VAL A 203 -3.43 9.72 13.13
C VAL A 203 -4.72 10.09 13.87
N ALA A 204 -4.90 11.35 14.23
CA ALA A 204 -6.14 11.84 14.86
C ALA A 204 -7.34 11.65 13.95
N MET A 205 -7.25 12.04 12.67
CA MET A 205 -8.28 11.79 11.66
C MET A 205 -8.62 10.29 11.53
N ALA A 206 -7.60 9.42 11.55
CA ALA A 206 -7.78 7.98 11.49
C ALA A 206 -8.52 7.43 12.72
N ILE A 207 -8.22 7.93 13.90
CA ILE A 207 -8.88 7.55 15.16
C ILE A 207 -10.34 7.98 15.14
N ILE A 208 -10.60 9.24 14.78
CA ILE A 208 -11.95 9.80 14.67
C ILE A 208 -12.77 8.96 13.68
N HIS A 209 -12.25 8.74 12.47
CA HIS A 209 -12.95 7.98 11.44
C HIS A 209 -13.28 6.55 11.89
N LYS A 210 -12.31 5.83 12.46
CA LYS A 210 -12.50 4.46 12.95
C LYS A 210 -13.51 4.40 14.08
N SER A 211 -13.49 5.37 14.99
CA SER A 211 -14.44 5.45 16.10
C SER A 211 -15.84 5.74 15.63
N THR A 212 -16.00 6.72 14.73
CA THR A 212 -17.31 7.07 14.12
C THR A 212 -17.87 5.89 13.31
N TYR A 213 -17.04 5.28 12.46
CA TYR A 213 -17.45 4.11 11.67
C TYR A 213 -17.90 2.93 12.54
N LYS A 214 -17.15 2.65 13.62
CA LYS A 214 -17.54 1.62 14.59
C LYS A 214 -18.93 1.91 15.19
N ARG A 215 -19.17 3.15 15.59
CA ARG A 215 -20.44 3.59 16.16
C ARG A 215 -21.58 3.48 15.18
N VAL A 216 -21.38 3.96 13.94
CA VAL A 216 -22.38 3.89 12.86
C VAL A 216 -22.78 2.44 12.54
N ARG A 217 -21.83 1.50 12.64
CA ARG A 217 -22.07 0.07 12.40
C ARG A 217 -22.84 -0.66 13.51
N GLU A 218 -23.08 -0.04 14.64
CA GLU A 218 -23.86 -0.66 15.71
C GLU A 218 -25.26 -1.00 15.19
N LYS A 219 -25.71 -2.25 15.39
CA LYS A 219 -26.96 -2.78 14.82
C LYS A 219 -28.19 -1.93 15.11
N LYS A 220 -28.21 -1.22 16.25
CA LYS A 220 -29.34 -0.38 16.67
C LYS A 220 -29.66 0.76 15.68
N TYR A 221 -28.73 1.15 14.83
CA TYR A 221 -28.93 2.26 13.89
C TYR A 221 -29.38 1.83 12.49
N GLY A 222 -29.07 0.59 12.07
CA GLY A 222 -29.58 -0.02 10.83
C GLY A 222 -29.20 0.68 9.52
N TYR A 223 -28.10 1.45 9.48
CA TYR A 223 -27.70 2.17 8.27
C TYR A 223 -27.25 1.23 7.14
N SER A 224 -27.80 1.44 5.93
CA SER A 224 -27.45 0.67 4.73
C SER A 224 -26.04 0.98 4.21
N TYR A 225 -25.55 2.22 4.41
CA TYR A 225 -24.26 2.71 3.92
C TYR A 225 -23.41 3.27 5.06
N PRO A 226 -22.91 2.43 5.99
CA PRO A 226 -22.27 2.92 7.20
C PRO A 226 -20.97 3.71 6.93
N THR A 227 -20.29 3.45 5.82
CA THR A 227 -19.09 4.19 5.42
C THR A 227 -19.42 5.64 5.08
N ASN A 228 -20.42 5.84 4.21
CA ASN A 228 -20.84 7.19 3.80
C ASN A 228 -21.41 7.98 4.99
N VAL A 229 -22.21 7.32 5.83
CA VAL A 229 -22.74 7.96 7.06
C VAL A 229 -21.59 8.42 7.96
N ALA A 230 -20.56 7.62 8.14
CA ALA A 230 -19.38 8.02 8.94
C ALA A 230 -18.63 9.19 8.31
N GLU A 231 -18.45 9.18 6.99
CA GLU A 231 -17.77 10.24 6.24
C GLU A 231 -18.54 11.58 6.34
N TYR A 232 -19.85 11.56 6.14
CA TYR A 232 -20.72 12.75 6.29
C TYR A 232 -20.77 13.27 7.73
N THR A 233 -20.84 12.35 8.71
CA THR A 233 -20.82 12.75 10.13
C THR A 233 -19.51 13.47 10.48
N ILE A 234 -18.37 12.98 9.99
CA ILE A 234 -17.08 13.61 10.25
C ILE A 234 -17.02 14.98 9.58
N ALA A 235 -17.43 15.08 8.31
CA ALA A 235 -17.44 16.34 7.58
C ALA A 235 -18.35 17.41 8.24
N LEU A 236 -19.40 16.99 8.96
CA LEU A 236 -20.29 17.90 9.67
C LEU A 236 -19.65 18.46 10.95
N ILE A 237 -18.72 17.76 11.57
CA ILE A 237 -18.11 18.15 12.86
C ILE A 237 -16.68 18.70 12.72
N SER A 238 -16.06 18.58 11.53
CA SER A 238 -14.75 19.15 11.21
C SER A 238 -14.86 20.60 10.76
#